data_fb761005fd46c669a22f9068fe3872c7
#
_entry.id   fb761005fd46c669a22f9068fe3872c7
#
_cell.length_a   1.000
_cell.length_b   1.000
_cell.length_c   1.000
_cell.angle_alpha   90.00
_cell.angle_beta   90.00
_cell.angle_gamma   90.00
#
_symmetry.space_group_name_H-M   'P 1'
#
loop_
_entity.id
_entity.type
_entity.pdbx_description
1 polymer ?
#
loop_
_entity_poly.entity_id
_entity_poly.type
_entity_poly.pdbx_seq_one_letter_code
_entity_poly.pdbx_strand_id
1 'polypeptide(L)'
;MVRVRFAPSPTGALHIGGVRTALFNYLFAKKHGGDFLLRIEDTDQNRYVEGAEQYIINSLNWLGLTYDEGVGKEGKYAPYRQSERKPLYKQYADTLINNGWAYYAFDTAEALEKARQECEEKGDTFIYNWATRNTLENSLSLTFEEVQQRLTRGDAYVVRFKMPEKEILKMSDMIRGEVTIDTSTLDDKVLFKSDGMPTYHLANIVDDHLMEITHVIRGEEWLPSMPLHILLYRAFGWQAPAFAHLPLILKPVGNGKLSKRDGIKLGFPVFPMDWTENGETLKGFSGEGYFPEALINFLALLGWNPGNDEEIFSMDELIQLFDLEKVHKAGARFDPEKIKWFNHQYLQKKSDAELAVAFQKELIAKDIEVASTKVEKIVSLIKERATFVADFWELSKFFFEAPKKYDEKAVKKQWKENTPTIVREVIEVLQNTLDFNSVALEEAVKNYMETKQLGFGQVMPPLRLALVGELKGPHVFDIIELIGKEETLRRLETILSFIK
;
A
#
# COMPACT_ATOMS: atom_id res chain seq x y z
N MET A 1 -15.50 14.78 20.07
CA MET A 1 -15.56 13.96 18.84
C MET A 1 -14.13 13.66 18.42
N VAL A 2 -13.84 12.43 18.01
CA VAL A 2 -12.50 12.06 17.51
C VAL A 2 -12.22 12.77 16.18
N ARG A 3 -11.04 13.39 16.05
CA ARG A 3 -10.55 13.97 14.80
C ARG A 3 -9.10 13.56 14.61
N VAL A 4 -8.83 12.95 13.48
CA VAL A 4 -7.51 12.47 13.09
C VAL A 4 -7.15 12.97 11.69
N ARG A 5 -5.88 12.87 11.32
CA ARG A 5 -5.44 13.30 9.99
C ARG A 5 -4.39 12.34 9.41
N PHE A 6 -4.49 12.13 8.12
CA PHE A 6 -3.35 11.72 7.30
C PHE A 6 -2.70 12.98 6.73
N ALA A 7 -1.41 13.14 6.98
CA ALA A 7 -0.69 14.38 6.67
C ALA A 7 0.60 14.08 5.88
N PRO A 8 0.47 13.61 4.62
CA PRO A 8 1.61 13.26 3.79
C PRO A 8 2.28 14.50 3.19
N SER A 9 3.61 14.42 2.99
CA SER A 9 4.34 15.36 2.13
C SER A 9 4.32 14.88 0.68
N PRO A 10 4.04 15.75 -0.32
CA PRO A 10 3.95 15.39 -1.74
C PRO A 10 5.35 15.30 -2.39
N THR A 11 6.18 14.37 -1.93
CA THR A 11 7.59 14.19 -2.33
C THR A 11 7.80 12.96 -3.22
N GLY A 12 6.77 12.52 -3.93
CA GLY A 12 6.73 11.36 -4.83
C GLY A 12 5.64 10.35 -4.47
N ALA A 13 5.74 9.14 -5.02
CA ALA A 13 4.73 8.10 -4.81
C ALA A 13 4.52 7.74 -3.33
N LEU A 14 3.25 7.58 -2.95
CA LEU A 14 2.86 7.15 -1.61
C LEU A 14 3.28 5.69 -1.38
N HIS A 15 4.14 5.45 -0.40
CA HIS A 15 4.55 4.11 0.00
C HIS A 15 3.47 3.43 0.84
N ILE A 16 3.37 2.08 0.78
CA ILE A 16 2.38 1.32 1.58
C ILE A 16 2.48 1.56 3.10
N GLY A 17 3.63 1.98 3.60
CA GLY A 17 3.76 2.44 5.00
C GLY A 17 2.90 3.66 5.29
N GLY A 18 2.84 4.62 4.36
CA GLY A 18 1.94 5.76 4.42
C GLY A 18 0.48 5.34 4.26
N VAL A 19 0.20 4.40 3.34
CA VAL A 19 -1.15 3.82 3.17
C VAL A 19 -1.65 3.18 4.47
N ARG A 20 -0.82 2.38 5.16
CA ARG A 20 -1.19 1.78 6.45
C ARG A 20 -1.45 2.85 7.52
N THR A 21 -0.66 3.92 7.53
CA THR A 21 -0.90 5.05 8.43
C THR A 21 -2.25 5.71 8.13
N ALA A 22 -2.59 5.96 6.86
CA ALA A 22 -3.90 6.48 6.46
C ALA A 22 -5.02 5.53 6.87
N LEU A 23 -4.88 4.23 6.62
CA LEU A 23 -5.85 3.20 6.99
C LEU A 23 -6.12 3.19 8.49
N PHE A 24 -5.10 3.19 9.34
CA PHE A 24 -5.28 3.13 10.79
C PHE A 24 -5.95 4.41 11.34
N ASN A 25 -5.62 5.58 10.77
CA ASN A 25 -6.37 6.83 11.05
C ASN A 25 -7.83 6.71 10.64
N TYR A 26 -8.10 6.20 9.42
CA TYR A 26 -9.45 6.00 8.91
C TYR A 26 -10.28 5.06 9.78
N LEU A 27 -9.74 3.87 10.08
CA LEU A 27 -10.43 2.87 10.91
C LEU A 27 -10.73 3.43 12.31
N PHE A 28 -9.76 4.10 12.93
CA PHE A 28 -9.94 4.71 14.24
C PHE A 28 -11.02 5.81 14.23
N ALA A 29 -10.98 6.72 13.25
CA ALA A 29 -11.98 7.76 13.12
C ALA A 29 -13.38 7.16 12.93
N LYS A 30 -13.55 6.27 11.96
CA LYS A 30 -14.86 5.69 11.63
C LYS A 30 -15.43 4.85 12.76
N LYS A 31 -14.63 4.08 13.48
CA LYS A 31 -15.06 3.36 14.68
C LYS A 31 -15.66 4.27 15.75
N HIS A 32 -15.08 5.45 15.93
CA HIS A 32 -15.52 6.41 16.96
C HIS A 32 -16.52 7.47 16.45
N GLY A 33 -17.05 7.30 15.23
CA GLY A 33 -17.95 8.28 14.61
C GLY A 33 -17.33 9.67 14.47
N GLY A 34 -16.02 9.72 14.24
CA GLY A 34 -15.21 10.91 14.13
C GLY A 34 -14.80 11.24 12.70
N ASP A 35 -13.99 12.28 12.54
CA ASP A 35 -13.54 12.80 11.25
C ASP A 35 -12.12 12.33 10.92
N PHE A 36 -11.93 11.96 9.66
CA PHE A 36 -10.64 11.66 9.06
C PHE A 36 -10.29 12.74 8.03
N LEU A 37 -9.19 13.48 8.25
CA LEU A 37 -8.76 14.62 7.44
C LEU A 37 -7.56 14.25 6.54
N LEU A 38 -7.50 14.87 5.35
CA LEU A 38 -6.31 14.88 4.50
C LEU A 38 -5.68 16.28 4.52
N ARG A 39 -4.47 16.41 5.10
CA ARG A 39 -3.66 17.63 5.07
C ARG A 39 -2.38 17.39 4.29
N ILE A 40 -2.07 18.24 3.32
CA ILE A 40 -0.83 18.16 2.54
C ILE A 40 0.26 19.02 3.23
N GLU A 41 1.35 18.35 3.63
CA GLU A 41 2.48 18.99 4.29
C GLU A 41 3.60 19.31 3.27
N ASP A 42 3.43 20.40 2.57
CA ASP A 42 4.28 20.92 1.49
C ASP A 42 5.15 22.10 1.89
N THR A 43 5.55 22.20 3.16
CA THR A 43 6.42 23.27 3.67
C THR A 43 7.82 23.25 3.07
N ASP A 44 8.27 22.12 2.53
CA ASP A 44 9.54 21.98 1.82
C ASP A 44 9.31 21.92 0.30
N GLN A 45 9.25 23.11 -0.30
CA GLN A 45 9.00 23.27 -1.73
C GLN A 45 10.15 22.72 -2.62
N ASN A 46 11.35 22.54 -2.08
CA ASN A 46 12.48 21.97 -2.84
C ASN A 46 12.31 20.45 -3.08
N ARG A 47 11.51 19.79 -2.25
CA ARG A 47 11.20 18.35 -2.39
C ARG A 47 9.82 18.09 -2.97
N TYR A 48 9.10 19.12 -3.36
CA TYR A 48 7.81 18.96 -4.03
C TYR A 48 7.98 18.22 -5.36
N VAL A 49 7.14 17.22 -5.62
CA VAL A 49 7.10 16.48 -6.87
C VAL A 49 5.73 16.68 -7.51
N GLU A 50 5.73 17.17 -8.73
CA GLU A 50 4.50 17.40 -9.51
C GLU A 50 3.72 16.08 -9.66
N GLY A 51 2.40 16.15 -9.47
CA GLY A 51 1.52 14.99 -9.54
C GLY A 51 1.46 14.13 -8.26
N ALA A 52 2.39 14.30 -7.31
CA ALA A 52 2.41 13.48 -6.09
C ALA A 52 1.18 13.69 -5.21
N GLU A 53 0.66 14.91 -5.11
CA GLU A 53 -0.58 15.21 -4.38
C GLU A 53 -1.78 14.49 -5.01
N GLN A 54 -1.95 14.60 -6.33
CA GLN A 54 -3.04 13.91 -7.03
C GLN A 54 -2.90 12.39 -6.92
N TYR A 55 -1.67 11.88 -6.95
CA TYR A 55 -1.40 10.45 -6.74
C TYR A 55 -1.85 9.99 -5.34
N ILE A 56 -1.59 10.78 -4.29
CA ILE A 56 -2.05 10.49 -2.93
C ILE A 56 -3.58 10.41 -2.89
N ILE A 57 -4.27 11.41 -3.45
CA ILE A 57 -5.73 11.45 -3.50
C ILE A 57 -6.31 10.25 -4.27
N ASN A 58 -5.76 9.95 -5.46
CA ASN A 58 -6.18 8.82 -6.27
C ASN A 58 -5.95 7.49 -5.55
N SER A 59 -4.83 7.35 -4.83
CA SER A 59 -4.51 6.16 -4.04
C SER A 59 -5.52 5.94 -2.91
N LEU A 60 -5.87 6.98 -2.17
CA LEU A 60 -6.89 6.91 -1.12
C LEU A 60 -8.26 6.54 -1.71
N ASN A 61 -8.64 7.15 -2.84
CA ASN A 61 -9.90 6.85 -3.53
C ASN A 61 -9.96 5.39 -4.00
N TRP A 62 -8.89 4.90 -4.63
CA TRP A 62 -8.81 3.50 -5.07
C TRP A 62 -8.96 2.51 -3.91
N LEU A 63 -8.43 2.86 -2.74
CA LEU A 63 -8.49 2.06 -1.51
C LEU A 63 -9.81 2.24 -0.74
N GLY A 64 -10.70 3.14 -1.17
CA GLY A 64 -11.94 3.44 -0.44
C GLY A 64 -11.73 4.20 0.87
N LEU A 65 -10.56 4.81 1.08
CA LEU A 65 -10.25 5.61 2.27
C LEU A 65 -10.70 7.06 2.09
N THR A 66 -12.01 7.29 2.16
CA THR A 66 -12.60 8.62 1.96
C THR A 66 -12.38 9.50 3.18
N TYR A 67 -11.73 10.67 2.99
CA TYR A 67 -11.61 11.68 4.04
C TYR A 67 -12.84 12.58 4.10
N ASP A 68 -13.10 13.12 5.28
CA ASP A 68 -14.28 13.97 5.54
C ASP A 68 -13.99 15.43 5.17
N GLU A 69 -12.78 15.91 5.42
CA GLU A 69 -12.26 17.22 5.04
C GLU A 69 -10.84 17.10 4.51
N GLY A 70 -10.45 17.99 3.60
CA GLY A 70 -9.09 17.98 3.05
C GLY A 70 -8.98 18.68 1.71
N VAL A 71 -7.85 18.52 1.04
CA VAL A 71 -7.64 19.06 -0.31
C VAL A 71 -8.69 18.48 -1.27
N GLY A 72 -9.39 19.36 -1.98
CA GLY A 72 -10.47 18.96 -2.90
C GLY A 72 -11.80 18.63 -2.22
N LYS A 73 -11.88 18.70 -0.90
CA LYS A 73 -13.09 18.55 -0.11
C LYS A 73 -13.05 19.54 1.07
N GLU A 74 -13.35 20.78 0.79
CA GLU A 74 -13.23 21.86 1.76
C GLU A 74 -14.18 21.70 2.95
N GLY A 75 -13.69 22.07 4.13
CA GLY A 75 -14.40 22.09 5.39
C GLY A 75 -14.10 23.35 6.19
N LYS A 76 -14.48 23.35 7.47
CA LYS A 76 -14.37 24.50 8.40
C LYS A 76 -12.94 25.04 8.54
N TYR A 77 -11.92 24.20 8.35
CA TYR A 77 -10.54 24.50 8.70
C TYR A 77 -9.63 24.74 7.49
N ALA A 78 -10.22 24.90 6.30
CA ALA A 78 -9.49 25.22 5.07
C ALA A 78 -8.59 26.47 5.23
N PRO A 79 -7.48 26.57 4.46
CA PRO A 79 -6.99 25.60 3.47
C PRO A 79 -6.26 24.42 4.11
N TYR A 80 -6.16 23.28 3.37
CA TYR A 80 -5.54 22.03 3.85
C TYR A 80 -4.14 21.77 3.26
N ARG A 81 -3.57 22.72 2.50
CA ARG A 81 -2.14 22.74 2.13
C ARG A 81 -1.39 23.69 3.03
N GLN A 82 -0.27 23.25 3.58
CA GLN A 82 0.52 24.09 4.50
C GLN A 82 1.12 25.30 3.82
N SER A 83 1.50 25.21 2.55
CA SER A 83 1.99 26.35 1.75
C SER A 83 0.95 27.49 1.67
N GLU A 84 -0.35 27.17 1.58
CA GLU A 84 -1.44 28.15 1.54
C GLU A 84 -1.71 28.79 2.92
N ARG A 85 -1.20 28.19 4.00
CA ARG A 85 -1.32 28.66 5.40
C ARG A 85 -0.12 29.47 5.86
N LYS A 86 0.87 29.70 5.00
CA LYS A 86 2.13 30.43 5.32
C LYS A 86 1.92 31.70 6.17
N PRO A 87 0.93 32.58 5.89
CA PRO A 87 0.72 33.81 6.67
C PRO A 87 0.43 33.58 8.16
N LEU A 88 -0.10 32.40 8.52
CA LEU A 88 -0.48 32.08 9.91
C LEU A 88 0.75 31.79 10.80
N TYR A 89 1.80 31.18 10.25
CA TYR A 89 2.84 30.57 11.09
C TYR A 89 3.75 31.57 11.79
N LYS A 90 3.99 32.75 11.17
CA LYS A 90 4.86 33.76 11.76
C LYS A 90 4.35 34.24 13.11
N GLN A 91 3.05 34.50 13.25
CA GLN A 91 2.48 34.94 14.52
C GLN A 91 2.69 33.94 15.67
N TYR A 92 2.69 32.63 15.37
CA TYR A 92 2.97 31.60 16.36
C TYR A 92 4.46 31.53 16.72
N ALA A 93 5.37 31.72 15.75
CA ALA A 93 6.79 31.85 16.03
C ALA A 93 7.07 33.08 16.92
N ASP A 94 6.45 34.22 16.62
CA ASP A 94 6.55 35.45 17.42
C ASP A 94 5.97 35.23 18.83
N THR A 95 4.87 34.54 18.96
CA THR A 95 4.27 34.18 20.26
C THR A 95 5.26 33.38 21.12
N LEU A 96 5.92 32.39 20.55
CA LEU A 96 6.92 31.59 21.28
C LEU A 96 8.13 32.43 21.73
N ILE A 97 8.58 33.38 20.91
CA ILE A 97 9.64 34.32 21.27
C ILE A 97 9.20 35.21 22.43
N ASN A 98 8.03 35.83 22.34
CA ASN A 98 7.48 36.72 23.38
C ASN A 98 7.27 36.00 24.71
N ASN A 99 6.92 34.68 24.66
CA ASN A 99 6.74 33.84 25.84
C ASN A 99 8.06 33.24 26.35
N GLY A 100 9.21 33.52 25.74
CA GLY A 100 10.52 33.04 26.14
C GLY A 100 10.83 31.59 25.80
N TRP A 101 9.99 30.93 24.97
CA TRP A 101 10.17 29.55 24.51
C TRP A 101 10.92 29.43 23.18
N ALA A 102 11.17 30.54 22.49
CA ALA A 102 11.94 30.57 21.26
C ALA A 102 12.81 31.84 21.20
N TYR A 103 13.74 31.89 20.26
CA TYR A 103 14.66 32.99 20.10
C TYR A 103 15.13 33.12 18.64
N TYR A 104 15.56 34.34 18.27
CA TYR A 104 16.16 34.59 16.96
C TYR A 104 17.59 34.07 16.94
N ALA A 105 17.98 33.35 15.90
CA ALA A 105 19.36 32.93 15.65
C ALA A 105 19.84 33.47 14.31
N PHE A 106 20.99 34.13 14.31
CA PHE A 106 21.57 34.85 13.17
C PHE A 106 22.79 34.12 12.60
N ASP A 107 23.14 32.96 13.14
CA ASP A 107 24.29 32.19 12.68
C ASP A 107 24.17 31.84 11.20
N THR A 108 25.25 32.06 10.44
CA THR A 108 25.33 31.66 9.04
C THR A 108 25.62 30.17 8.92
N ALA A 109 25.34 29.60 7.73
CA ALA A 109 25.67 28.21 7.46
C ALA A 109 27.17 27.90 7.62
N GLU A 110 28.02 28.85 7.22
CA GLU A 110 29.48 28.76 7.33
C GLU A 110 29.94 28.76 8.79
N ALA A 111 29.34 29.63 9.63
CA ALA A 111 29.64 29.68 11.06
C ALA A 111 29.27 28.41 11.78
N LEU A 112 28.11 27.85 11.45
CA LEU A 112 27.66 26.58 12.01
C LEU A 112 28.52 25.39 11.53
N GLU A 113 28.94 25.39 10.27
CA GLU A 113 29.83 24.34 9.76
C GLU A 113 31.20 24.41 10.42
N LYS A 114 31.77 25.60 10.63
CA LYS A 114 33.02 25.81 11.38
C LYS A 114 32.89 25.28 12.81
N ALA A 115 31.78 25.57 13.50
CA ALA A 115 31.52 25.06 14.87
C ALA A 115 31.42 23.51 14.90
N ARG A 116 30.86 22.89 13.84
CA ARG A 116 30.86 21.41 13.71
C ARG A 116 32.27 20.85 13.58
N GLN A 117 33.07 21.41 12.66
CA GLN A 117 34.45 20.96 12.44
C GLN A 117 35.30 21.11 13.70
N GLU A 118 35.19 22.22 14.42
CA GLU A 118 35.89 22.43 15.71
C GLU A 118 35.52 21.42 16.79
N CYS A 119 34.26 20.95 16.81
CA CYS A 119 33.81 19.88 17.71
C CYS A 119 34.36 18.52 17.29
N GLU A 120 34.27 18.19 15.98
CA GLU A 120 34.79 16.92 15.42
C GLU A 120 36.31 16.76 15.65
N GLU A 121 37.06 17.81 15.50
CA GLU A 121 38.53 17.81 15.80
C GLU A 121 38.85 17.48 17.26
N LYS A 122 37.90 17.75 18.17
CA LYS A 122 38.01 17.44 19.60
C LYS A 122 37.41 16.03 19.94
N GLY A 123 36.87 15.34 18.93
CA GLY A 123 36.21 14.04 19.12
C GLY A 123 34.76 14.13 19.63
N ASP A 124 34.18 15.33 19.61
CA ASP A 124 32.83 15.61 20.07
C ASP A 124 31.86 15.85 18.89
N THR A 125 30.56 15.72 19.15
CA THR A 125 29.51 16.05 18.17
C THR A 125 28.91 17.42 18.50
N PHE A 126 28.89 18.34 17.52
CA PHE A 126 28.22 19.62 17.69
C PHE A 126 26.71 19.45 17.73
N ILE A 127 26.09 19.95 18.80
CA ILE A 127 24.63 20.05 18.96
C ILE A 127 24.30 21.51 19.31
N TYR A 128 23.42 22.13 18.54
CA TYR A 128 22.89 23.45 18.88
C TYR A 128 21.84 23.30 20.00
N ASN A 129 22.26 23.43 21.26
CA ASN A 129 21.45 23.16 22.44
C ASN A 129 21.75 24.13 23.61
N TRP A 130 21.25 23.82 24.78
CA TRP A 130 21.43 24.60 26.00
C TRP A 130 22.91 24.87 26.34
N ALA A 131 23.83 23.98 26.00
CA ALA A 131 25.26 24.11 26.32
C ALA A 131 25.99 25.00 25.32
N THR A 132 25.58 25.03 24.05
CA THR A 132 26.28 25.73 22.97
C THR A 132 25.62 27.06 22.57
N ARG A 133 24.29 27.20 22.75
CA ARG A 133 23.53 28.36 22.27
C ARG A 133 24.07 29.70 22.76
N ASN A 134 24.66 29.79 23.95
CA ASN A 134 25.19 31.04 24.51
C ASN A 134 26.54 31.46 23.92
N THR A 135 27.19 30.61 23.12
CA THR A 135 28.43 30.89 22.39
C THR A 135 28.22 31.20 20.92
N LEU A 136 26.96 31.21 20.47
CA LEU A 136 26.54 31.38 19.08
C LEU A 136 25.80 32.71 18.89
N GLU A 137 25.65 33.20 17.64
CA GLU A 137 25.04 34.49 17.33
C GLU A 137 23.50 34.42 17.37
N ASN A 138 22.93 34.70 18.52
CA ASN A 138 21.47 34.65 18.69
C ASN A 138 20.98 35.69 19.73
N SER A 139 19.67 35.83 19.87
CA SER A 139 19.08 36.83 20.76
C SER A 139 19.20 36.49 22.26
N LEU A 140 19.81 35.36 22.63
CA LEU A 140 20.15 35.03 24.02
C LEU A 140 21.60 35.44 24.38
N SER A 141 22.48 35.56 23.38
CA SER A 141 23.90 35.93 23.52
C SER A 141 24.18 37.36 23.16
N LEU A 142 23.39 37.99 22.28
CA LEU A 142 23.48 39.36 21.84
C LEU A 142 22.72 40.31 22.77
N THR A 143 23.08 41.59 22.79
CA THR A 143 22.31 42.63 23.50
C THR A 143 20.99 42.92 22.79
N PHE A 144 20.01 43.44 23.52
CA PHE A 144 18.70 43.78 22.96
C PHE A 144 18.87 44.79 21.77
N GLU A 145 19.73 45.77 21.93
CA GLU A 145 20.02 46.77 20.91
C GLU A 145 20.58 46.16 19.62
N GLU A 146 21.53 45.24 19.74
CA GLU A 146 22.09 44.50 18.60
C GLU A 146 21.06 43.68 17.88
N VAL A 147 20.19 42.96 18.62
CA VAL A 147 19.08 42.19 18.04
C VAL A 147 18.13 43.11 17.26
N GLN A 148 17.73 44.26 17.85
CA GLN A 148 16.82 45.20 17.21
C GLN A 148 17.45 45.84 15.95
N GLN A 149 18.73 46.15 16.00
CA GLN A 149 19.48 46.68 14.82
C GLN A 149 19.49 45.63 13.69
N ARG A 150 19.79 44.37 13.99
CA ARG A 150 19.81 43.29 12.98
C ARG A 150 18.44 43.11 12.37
N LEU A 151 17.37 42.99 13.18
CA LEU A 151 16.00 42.88 12.70
C LEU A 151 15.56 44.04 11.83
N THR A 152 15.88 45.28 12.26
CA THR A 152 15.56 46.53 11.51
C THR A 152 16.32 46.60 10.17
N ARG A 153 17.59 46.16 10.13
CA ARG A 153 18.40 46.07 8.94
C ARG A 153 17.96 44.97 7.97
N GLY A 154 17.14 44.04 8.44
CA GLY A 154 16.66 42.92 7.64
C GLY A 154 17.63 41.73 7.52
N ASP A 155 18.53 41.59 8.51
CA ASP A 155 19.44 40.44 8.54
C ASP A 155 18.67 39.13 8.53
N ALA A 156 19.18 38.13 7.81
CA ALA A 156 18.60 36.83 7.77
C ALA A 156 18.66 36.15 9.17
N TYR A 157 17.58 35.57 9.59
CA TYR A 157 17.49 34.81 10.84
C TYR A 157 16.62 33.59 10.71
N VAL A 158 16.77 32.66 11.65
CA VAL A 158 15.83 31.59 11.91
C VAL A 158 15.29 31.70 13.32
N VAL A 159 14.12 31.16 13.61
CA VAL A 159 13.60 31.04 14.97
C VAL A 159 13.85 29.61 15.47
N ARG A 160 14.55 29.53 16.61
CA ARG A 160 14.82 28.24 17.26
C ARG A 160 14.00 28.07 18.53
N PHE A 161 13.55 26.84 18.78
CA PHE A 161 12.93 26.49 20.06
C PHE A 161 13.99 26.51 21.17
N LYS A 162 13.68 27.13 22.28
CA LYS A 162 14.55 27.15 23.47
C LYS A 162 14.28 25.91 24.31
N MET A 163 15.01 24.85 24.06
CA MET A 163 14.86 23.59 24.78
C MET A 163 15.19 23.78 26.27
N PRO A 164 14.37 23.25 27.20
CA PRO A 164 14.72 23.21 28.63
C PRO A 164 16.06 22.52 28.87
N GLU A 165 16.88 23.06 29.79
CA GLU A 165 18.27 22.62 29.97
C GLU A 165 18.41 21.21 30.56
N LYS A 166 17.62 20.92 31.56
CA LYS A 166 17.71 19.64 32.33
C LYS A 166 16.34 19.30 32.89
N GLU A 167 15.48 18.74 32.06
CA GLU A 167 14.17 18.29 32.49
C GLU A 167 13.98 16.82 32.09
N ILE A 168 13.47 16.02 32.98
CA ILE A 168 13.02 14.67 32.64
C ILE A 168 11.58 14.75 32.19
N LEU A 169 11.40 14.70 30.89
CA LEU A 169 10.08 14.78 30.24
C LEU A 169 9.47 13.39 30.13
N LYS A 170 8.33 13.20 30.80
CA LYS A 170 7.51 11.98 30.70
C LYS A 170 6.34 12.22 29.78
N MET A 171 6.14 11.33 28.82
CA MET A 171 5.13 11.42 27.78
C MET A 171 4.41 10.08 27.68
N SER A 172 3.12 10.11 27.33
CA SER A 172 2.32 8.90 27.10
C SER A 172 2.05 8.72 25.62
N ASP A 173 2.29 7.51 25.12
CA ASP A 173 1.93 7.10 23.78
C ASP A 173 0.99 5.89 23.85
N MET A 174 -0.10 5.91 23.07
CA MET A 174 -1.14 4.87 23.17
C MET A 174 -0.63 3.47 22.79
N ILE A 175 0.42 3.38 21.96
CA ILE A 175 1.01 2.11 21.53
C ILE A 175 2.29 1.80 22.28
N ARG A 176 3.19 2.80 22.44
CA ARG A 176 4.50 2.62 23.06
C ARG A 176 4.45 2.59 24.58
N GLY A 177 3.41 3.18 25.17
CA GLY A 177 3.29 3.38 26.61
C GLY A 177 4.03 4.63 27.07
N GLU A 178 4.58 4.61 28.29
CA GLU A 178 5.35 5.74 28.82
C GLU A 178 6.71 5.85 28.12
N VAL A 179 7.00 7.04 27.59
CA VAL A 179 8.28 7.41 26.98
C VAL A 179 8.90 8.51 27.81
N THR A 180 10.12 8.30 28.28
CA THR A 180 10.85 9.26 29.10
C THR A 180 12.12 9.72 28.39
N ILE A 181 12.39 11.02 28.38
CA ILE A 181 13.60 11.61 27.79
C ILE A 181 14.17 12.71 28.68
N ASP A 182 15.50 12.83 28.67
CA ASP A 182 16.20 13.97 29.26
C ASP A 182 16.36 15.05 28.19
N THR A 183 15.78 16.23 28.42
CA THR A 183 15.83 17.35 27.47
C THR A 183 17.25 17.86 27.23
N SER A 184 18.20 17.60 28.13
CA SER A 184 19.61 17.99 27.96
C SER A 184 20.27 17.36 26.72
N THR A 185 19.71 16.25 26.23
CA THR A 185 20.18 15.54 25.03
C THR A 185 19.60 16.06 23.73
N LEU A 186 18.62 16.98 23.81
CA LEU A 186 17.88 17.49 22.66
C LEU A 186 18.49 18.80 22.14
N ASP A 187 18.34 19.03 20.86
CA ASP A 187 18.77 20.25 20.19
C ASP A 187 17.66 21.31 20.12
N ASP A 188 18.07 22.57 20.04
CA ASP A 188 17.19 23.72 19.80
C ASP A 188 16.79 23.75 18.35
N LYS A 189 15.75 22.98 17.99
CA LYS A 189 15.28 22.83 16.59
C LYS A 189 14.86 24.16 15.98
N VAL A 190 15.18 24.36 14.71
CA VAL A 190 14.61 25.46 13.93
C VAL A 190 13.10 25.23 13.77
N LEU A 191 12.32 26.25 14.11
CA LEU A 191 10.88 26.28 13.98
C LEU A 191 10.40 27.08 12.78
N PHE A 192 11.12 28.21 12.49
CA PHE A 192 10.78 29.12 11.42
C PHE A 192 12.04 29.48 10.64
N LYS A 193 11.98 29.35 9.32
CA LYS A 193 13.14 29.52 8.41
C LYS A 193 13.28 30.95 7.94
N SER A 194 14.46 31.33 7.45
CA SER A 194 14.75 32.63 6.90
C SER A 194 13.96 32.97 5.62
N ASP A 195 13.45 31.97 4.89
CA ASP A 195 12.56 32.12 3.73
C ASP A 195 11.11 32.48 4.10
N GLY A 196 10.83 32.59 5.39
CA GLY A 196 9.49 32.88 5.92
C GLY A 196 8.55 31.64 5.95
N MET A 197 9.09 30.44 5.80
CA MET A 197 8.33 29.20 5.95
C MET A 197 8.59 28.57 7.33
N PRO A 198 7.59 27.96 7.95
CA PRO A 198 7.81 27.14 9.14
C PRO A 198 8.56 25.87 8.78
N THR A 199 9.22 25.27 9.75
CA THR A 199 9.59 23.85 9.64
C THR A 199 8.39 22.97 9.91
N TYR A 200 8.50 21.66 9.58
CA TYR A 200 7.52 20.65 9.91
C TYR A 200 7.04 20.75 11.37
N HIS A 201 7.94 20.95 12.32
CA HIS A 201 7.62 20.96 13.74
C HIS A 201 6.60 22.03 14.13
N LEU A 202 6.81 23.28 13.70
CA LEU A 202 5.90 24.38 13.99
C LEU A 202 4.58 24.23 13.21
N ALA A 203 4.67 23.96 11.90
CA ALA A 203 3.50 23.86 11.05
C ALA A 203 2.56 22.75 11.52
N ASN A 204 3.11 21.57 11.83
CA ASN A 204 2.32 20.42 12.29
C ASN A 204 1.53 20.71 13.57
N ILE A 205 2.19 21.32 14.59
CA ILE A 205 1.54 21.61 15.88
C ILE A 205 0.48 22.69 15.74
N VAL A 206 0.76 23.76 15.00
CA VAL A 206 -0.19 24.86 14.75
C VAL A 206 -1.41 24.34 14.02
N ASP A 207 -1.22 23.54 12.99
CA ASP A 207 -2.34 23.02 12.20
C ASP A 207 -3.12 21.95 12.94
N ASP A 208 -2.47 21.06 13.67
CA ASP A 208 -3.17 20.08 14.51
C ASP A 208 -4.04 20.78 15.57
N HIS A 209 -3.55 21.86 16.18
CA HIS A 209 -4.34 22.64 17.13
C HIS A 209 -5.51 23.36 16.43
N LEU A 210 -5.26 24.11 15.34
CA LEU A 210 -6.28 24.88 14.64
C LEU A 210 -7.33 23.99 13.97
N MET A 211 -6.98 22.79 13.56
CA MET A 211 -7.88 21.78 12.97
C MET A 211 -8.53 20.88 14.05
N GLU A 212 -8.32 21.18 15.33
CA GLU A 212 -8.90 20.46 16.47
C GLU A 212 -8.57 18.94 16.44
N ILE A 213 -7.35 18.58 16.03
CA ILE A 213 -6.93 17.18 15.99
C ILE A 213 -6.81 16.64 17.42
N THR A 214 -7.50 15.56 17.69
CA THR A 214 -7.55 14.91 19.02
C THR A 214 -6.55 13.76 19.17
N HIS A 215 -6.20 13.10 18.08
CA HIS A 215 -5.27 11.97 18.08
C HIS A 215 -4.30 12.07 16.89
N VAL A 216 -3.01 11.93 17.19
CA VAL A 216 -1.92 11.95 16.20
C VAL A 216 -1.42 10.53 16.02
N ILE A 217 -1.95 9.84 15.00
CA ILE A 217 -1.54 8.48 14.63
C ILE A 217 -0.57 8.60 13.45
N ARG A 218 0.70 8.18 13.65
CA ARG A 218 1.77 8.31 12.64
C ARG A 218 2.84 7.24 12.79
N GLY A 219 3.75 7.12 11.82
CA GLY A 219 4.84 6.16 11.89
C GLY A 219 5.84 6.45 13.03
N GLU A 220 6.45 5.41 13.57
CA GLU A 220 7.41 5.51 14.70
C GLU A 220 8.70 6.28 14.35
N GLU A 221 9.00 6.49 13.07
CA GLU A 221 10.07 7.36 12.63
C GLU A 221 9.92 8.81 13.14
N TRP A 222 8.72 9.20 13.55
CA TRP A 222 8.40 10.49 14.14
C TRP A 222 8.43 10.52 15.68
N LEU A 223 8.66 9.36 16.32
CA LEU A 223 8.74 9.27 17.78
C LEU A 223 9.84 10.21 18.36
N PRO A 224 11.03 10.37 17.75
CA PRO A 224 12.03 11.33 18.20
C PRO A 224 11.58 12.81 18.19
N SER A 225 10.53 13.14 17.44
CA SER A 225 9.96 14.50 17.41
C SER A 225 8.92 14.75 18.52
N MET A 226 8.43 13.69 19.16
CA MET A 226 7.37 13.78 20.19
C MET A 226 7.76 14.70 21.35
N PRO A 227 8.99 14.68 21.90
CA PRO A 227 9.39 15.57 23.00
C PRO A 227 9.23 17.06 22.64
N LEU A 228 9.73 17.46 21.47
CA LEU A 228 9.59 18.83 20.99
C LEU A 228 8.11 19.19 20.79
N HIS A 229 7.32 18.29 20.24
CA HIS A 229 5.88 18.53 19.99
C HIS A 229 5.14 18.75 21.32
N ILE A 230 5.35 17.92 22.33
CA ILE A 230 4.76 18.09 23.68
C ILE A 230 5.18 19.42 24.30
N LEU A 231 6.46 19.79 24.15
CA LEU A 231 6.96 21.06 24.68
C LEU A 231 6.39 22.26 23.93
N LEU A 232 6.14 22.17 22.63
CA LEU A 232 5.46 23.21 21.84
C LEU A 232 4.00 23.40 22.30
N TYR A 233 3.23 22.33 22.51
CA TYR A 233 1.89 22.44 23.09
C TYR A 233 1.94 23.11 24.47
N ARG A 234 2.89 22.75 25.34
CA ARG A 234 3.12 23.39 26.62
C ARG A 234 3.45 24.88 26.48
N ALA A 235 4.34 25.24 25.56
CA ALA A 235 4.78 26.62 25.31
C ALA A 235 3.66 27.54 24.84
N PHE A 236 2.71 26.98 24.09
CA PHE A 236 1.49 27.70 23.67
C PHE A 236 0.37 27.68 24.74
N GLY A 237 0.50 26.87 25.80
CA GLY A 237 -0.58 26.66 26.76
C GLY A 237 -1.74 25.85 26.21
N TRP A 238 -1.50 25.06 25.17
CA TRP A 238 -2.50 24.21 24.52
C TRP A 238 -2.51 22.79 25.09
N GLN A 239 -3.68 22.16 25.06
CA GLN A 239 -3.78 20.73 25.35
C GLN A 239 -3.22 19.93 24.18
N ALA A 240 -2.26 19.04 24.47
CA ALA A 240 -1.72 18.14 23.46
C ALA A 240 -2.74 17.05 23.07
N PRO A 241 -2.79 16.63 21.81
CA PRO A 241 -3.55 15.47 21.39
C PRO A 241 -2.95 14.18 21.98
N ALA A 242 -3.70 13.08 21.96
CA ALA A 242 -3.15 11.77 22.22
C ALA A 242 -2.23 11.33 21.06
N PHE A 243 -1.08 10.74 21.38
CA PHE A 243 -0.12 10.26 20.37
C PHE A 243 -0.15 8.73 20.27
N ALA A 244 -0.05 8.23 19.04
CA ALA A 244 0.09 6.81 18.74
C ALA A 244 1.14 6.61 17.62
N HIS A 245 2.29 6.04 17.96
CA HIS A 245 3.38 5.80 17.01
C HIS A 245 3.37 4.35 16.52
N LEU A 246 2.96 4.18 15.26
CA LEU A 246 2.82 2.89 14.58
C LEU A 246 4.19 2.27 14.29
N PRO A 247 4.36 0.94 14.51
CA PRO A 247 5.61 0.25 14.21
C PRO A 247 5.94 0.27 12.73
N LEU A 248 7.22 0.12 12.38
CA LEU A 248 7.67 0.05 10.98
C LEU A 248 7.11 -1.19 10.27
N ILE A 249 6.89 -1.06 8.96
CA ILE A 249 6.82 -2.22 8.08
C ILE A 249 8.26 -2.61 7.75
N LEU A 250 8.63 -3.84 8.12
CA LEU A 250 9.96 -4.38 7.90
C LEU A 250 10.03 -5.11 6.54
N LYS A 251 11.20 -5.12 5.92
CA LYS A 251 11.44 -5.87 4.68
C LYS A 251 11.31 -7.39 4.91
N PRO A 252 10.96 -8.16 3.84
CA PRO A 252 10.73 -9.60 3.96
C PRO A 252 11.99 -10.37 4.40
N VAL A 253 13.16 -9.91 3.99
CA VAL A 253 14.45 -10.54 4.30
C VAL A 253 15.41 -9.52 4.91
N GLY A 254 16.12 -9.91 5.96
CA GLY A 254 17.05 -9.05 6.68
C GLY A 254 16.37 -8.12 7.67
N ASN A 255 17.09 -7.10 8.13
CA ASN A 255 16.62 -6.13 9.12
C ASN A 255 16.36 -4.76 8.48
N GLY A 256 15.47 -3.99 9.11
CA GLY A 256 15.19 -2.60 8.78
C GLY A 256 13.87 -2.37 8.03
N LYS A 257 13.54 -1.09 7.85
CA LYS A 257 12.32 -0.61 7.21
C LYS A 257 12.25 -1.02 5.75
N LEU A 258 11.09 -1.47 5.30
CA LEU A 258 10.80 -1.70 3.89
C LEU A 258 10.91 -0.39 3.10
N SER A 259 11.68 -0.44 2.02
CA SER A 259 11.94 0.72 1.15
C SER A 259 11.50 0.47 -0.30
N LYS A 260 11.40 1.54 -1.08
CA LYS A 260 11.15 1.49 -2.53
C LYS A 260 12.14 0.55 -3.25
N ARG A 261 13.43 0.61 -2.87
CA ARG A 261 14.50 -0.22 -3.46
C ARG A 261 14.33 -1.70 -3.17
N ASP A 262 13.80 -2.04 -1.99
CA ASP A 262 13.56 -3.45 -1.63
C ASP A 262 12.47 -4.06 -2.53
N GLY A 263 11.38 -3.33 -2.81
CA GLY A 263 10.32 -3.77 -3.73
C GLY A 263 10.86 -4.04 -5.13
N ILE A 264 11.60 -3.09 -5.70
CA ILE A 264 12.21 -3.24 -7.04
C ILE A 264 13.15 -4.45 -7.07
N LYS A 265 14.02 -4.58 -6.08
CA LYS A 265 15.02 -5.67 -6.01
C LYS A 265 14.38 -7.05 -5.86
N LEU A 266 13.30 -7.16 -5.12
CA LEU A 266 12.65 -8.43 -4.77
C LEU A 266 11.42 -8.72 -5.64
N GLY A 267 11.05 -7.82 -6.57
CA GLY A 267 10.01 -8.04 -7.57
C GLY A 267 8.58 -8.01 -7.03
N PHE A 268 8.29 -7.12 -6.07
CA PHE A 268 6.93 -6.89 -5.61
C PHE A 268 6.64 -5.39 -5.46
N PRO A 269 5.37 -4.94 -5.63
CA PRO A 269 5.01 -3.53 -5.51
C PRO A 269 5.06 -3.06 -4.05
N VAL A 270 5.40 -1.78 -3.88
CA VAL A 270 5.38 -1.08 -2.58
C VAL A 270 4.57 0.21 -2.64
N PHE A 271 3.85 0.42 -3.74
CA PHE A 271 2.96 1.56 -4.00
C PHE A 271 1.54 1.06 -4.26
N PRO A 272 0.51 1.80 -3.84
CA PRO A 272 -0.87 1.39 -4.13
C PRO A 272 -1.20 1.39 -5.62
N MET A 273 -0.72 2.35 -6.37
CA MET A 273 -0.98 2.51 -7.81
C MET A 273 0.32 2.66 -8.59
N ASP A 274 0.28 2.53 -9.91
CA ASP A 274 1.42 2.80 -10.79
C ASP A 274 1.88 4.25 -10.61
N TRP A 275 3.19 4.46 -10.60
CA TRP A 275 3.82 5.77 -10.52
C TRP A 275 4.84 5.95 -11.64
N THR A 276 4.68 7.02 -12.42
CA THR A 276 5.65 7.35 -13.47
C THR A 276 6.50 8.54 -13.04
N GLU A 277 7.80 8.36 -13.04
CA GLU A 277 8.79 9.39 -12.71
C GLU A 277 9.95 9.30 -13.69
N ASN A 278 10.37 10.42 -14.26
CA ASN A 278 11.46 10.52 -15.26
C ASN A 278 11.31 9.55 -16.48
N GLY A 279 10.07 9.27 -16.89
CA GLY A 279 9.78 8.37 -18.00
C GLY A 279 9.79 6.87 -17.67
N GLU A 280 10.09 6.49 -16.43
CA GLU A 280 10.02 5.12 -15.94
C GLU A 280 8.73 4.93 -15.12
N THR A 281 7.99 3.85 -15.40
CA THR A 281 6.79 3.48 -14.65
C THR A 281 7.11 2.37 -13.66
N LEU A 282 6.98 2.70 -12.38
CA LEU A 282 7.02 1.73 -11.29
C LEU A 282 5.61 1.16 -11.08
N LYS A 283 5.48 -0.15 -11.19
CA LYS A 283 4.21 -0.82 -10.98
C LYS A 283 3.77 -0.75 -9.52
N GLY A 284 2.48 -0.44 -9.33
CA GLY A 284 1.81 -0.49 -8.05
C GLY A 284 0.95 -1.74 -7.89
N PHE A 285 0.36 -1.93 -6.73
CA PHE A 285 -0.54 -3.05 -6.47
C PHE A 285 -1.72 -3.09 -7.44
N SER A 286 -2.31 -1.93 -7.78
CA SER A 286 -3.40 -1.85 -8.76
C SER A 286 -2.95 -2.27 -10.16
N GLY A 287 -1.76 -1.86 -10.59
CA GLY A 287 -1.18 -2.21 -11.88
C GLY A 287 -0.77 -3.67 -12.00
N GLU A 288 -0.44 -4.32 -10.88
CA GLU A 288 -0.19 -5.76 -10.78
C GLU A 288 -1.48 -6.59 -10.62
N GLY A 289 -2.65 -5.94 -10.61
CA GLY A 289 -3.95 -6.61 -10.56
C GLY A 289 -4.43 -7.02 -9.18
N TYR A 290 -3.87 -6.46 -8.11
CA TYR A 290 -4.40 -6.68 -6.76
C TYR A 290 -5.71 -5.92 -6.55
N PHE A 291 -6.63 -6.55 -5.82
CA PHE A 291 -7.85 -5.88 -5.38
C PHE A 291 -7.56 -4.93 -4.22
N PRO A 292 -8.19 -3.73 -4.19
CA PRO A 292 -7.98 -2.78 -3.10
C PRO A 292 -8.38 -3.37 -1.74
N GLU A 293 -9.43 -4.18 -1.68
CA GLU A 293 -9.88 -4.84 -0.46
C GLU A 293 -8.83 -5.83 0.09
N ALA A 294 -8.14 -6.54 -0.81
CA ALA A 294 -7.07 -7.46 -0.43
C ALA A 294 -5.88 -6.71 0.19
N LEU A 295 -5.48 -5.59 -0.42
CA LEU A 295 -4.40 -4.75 0.10
C LEU A 295 -4.77 -4.13 1.45
N ILE A 296 -5.99 -3.59 1.59
CA ILE A 296 -6.49 -3.02 2.83
C ILE A 296 -6.48 -4.05 3.95
N ASN A 297 -7.05 -5.23 3.73
CA ASN A 297 -7.10 -6.27 4.75
C ASN A 297 -5.71 -6.75 5.15
N PHE A 298 -4.82 -6.97 4.18
CA PHE A 298 -3.43 -7.33 4.45
C PHE A 298 -2.71 -6.26 5.29
N LEU A 299 -2.83 -4.97 4.92
CA LEU A 299 -2.20 -3.86 5.63
C LEU A 299 -2.78 -3.66 7.03
N ALA A 300 -4.07 -3.92 7.22
CA ALA A 300 -4.71 -3.87 8.54
C ALA A 300 -4.07 -4.87 9.50
N LEU A 301 -3.87 -6.11 9.06
CA LEU A 301 -3.25 -7.17 9.87
C LEU A 301 -1.72 -7.04 9.97
N LEU A 302 -1.11 -6.12 9.25
CA LEU A 302 0.33 -5.91 9.28
C LEU A 302 0.73 -5.05 10.51
N GLY A 303 0.78 -5.69 11.67
CA GLY A 303 1.10 -5.09 12.96
C GLY A 303 -0.10 -4.81 13.87
N TRP A 304 -1.27 -5.34 13.51
CA TRP A 304 -2.48 -5.35 14.34
C TRP A 304 -3.18 -6.70 14.21
N ASN A 305 -3.92 -7.12 15.26
CA ASN A 305 -4.73 -8.33 15.26
C ASN A 305 -5.99 -8.12 16.10
N PRO A 306 -7.18 -8.52 15.63
CA PRO A 306 -8.43 -8.36 16.40
C PRO A 306 -8.51 -9.23 17.66
N GLY A 307 -7.67 -10.27 17.75
CA GLY A 307 -7.63 -11.20 18.89
C GLY A 307 -8.35 -12.53 18.62
N ASN A 308 -8.59 -12.84 17.36
CA ASN A 308 -9.10 -14.14 16.89
C ASN A 308 -8.22 -14.67 15.73
N ASP A 309 -8.55 -15.84 15.18
CA ASP A 309 -7.82 -16.48 14.08
C ASP A 309 -8.38 -16.11 12.69
N GLU A 310 -9.36 -15.21 12.61
CA GLU A 310 -9.89 -14.72 11.35
C GLU A 310 -8.89 -13.79 10.67
N GLU A 311 -8.78 -13.92 9.35
CA GLU A 311 -7.86 -13.12 8.54
C GLU A 311 -8.56 -12.32 7.44
N ILE A 312 -9.80 -12.66 7.05
CA ILE A 312 -10.50 -12.04 5.93
C ILE A 312 -11.67 -11.21 6.43
N PHE A 313 -11.50 -9.90 6.38
CA PHE A 313 -12.44 -8.91 6.91
C PHE A 313 -12.89 -7.92 5.83
N SER A 314 -14.16 -7.60 5.79
CA SER A 314 -14.68 -6.42 5.09
C SER A 314 -14.19 -5.12 5.76
N MET A 315 -14.32 -4.00 5.06
CA MET A 315 -13.99 -2.69 5.63
C MET A 315 -14.82 -2.40 6.88
N ASP A 316 -16.12 -2.74 6.89
CA ASP A 316 -17.02 -2.51 8.03
C ASP A 316 -16.62 -3.34 9.25
N GLU A 317 -16.22 -4.60 9.04
CA GLU A 317 -15.69 -5.45 10.12
C GLU A 317 -14.37 -4.91 10.65
N LEU A 318 -13.46 -4.46 9.78
CA LEU A 318 -12.22 -3.81 10.20
C LEU A 318 -12.49 -2.56 11.05
N ILE A 319 -13.45 -1.70 10.65
CA ILE A 319 -13.84 -0.51 11.42
C ILE A 319 -14.34 -0.91 12.81
N GLN A 320 -15.20 -1.92 12.90
CA GLN A 320 -15.76 -2.38 14.18
C GLN A 320 -14.69 -2.98 15.11
N LEU A 321 -13.79 -3.77 14.57
CA LEU A 321 -12.80 -4.53 15.34
C LEU A 321 -11.55 -3.73 15.71
N PHE A 322 -11.22 -2.71 14.89
CA PHE A 322 -9.96 -1.96 15.04
C PHE A 322 -9.83 -1.31 16.41
N ASP A 323 -8.63 -1.46 17.02
CA ASP A 323 -8.30 -0.83 18.29
C ASP A 323 -6.80 -0.52 18.32
N LEU A 324 -6.44 0.72 18.67
CA LEU A 324 -5.04 1.13 18.78
C LEU A 324 -4.29 0.40 19.90
N GLU A 325 -4.97 -0.02 20.94
CA GLU A 325 -4.37 -0.79 22.04
C GLU A 325 -3.91 -2.18 21.60
N LYS A 326 -4.51 -2.71 20.54
CA LYS A 326 -4.16 -4.00 19.92
C LYS A 326 -3.07 -3.90 18.85
N VAL A 327 -2.57 -2.69 18.58
CA VAL A 327 -1.43 -2.52 17.66
C VAL A 327 -0.15 -2.99 18.34
N HIS A 328 0.59 -3.85 17.66
CA HIS A 328 1.83 -4.41 18.19
C HIS A 328 2.91 -3.33 18.29
N LYS A 329 3.77 -3.42 19.32
CA LYS A 329 4.92 -2.51 19.47
C LYS A 329 6.05 -2.82 18.50
N ALA A 330 6.23 -4.08 18.13
CA ALA A 330 7.29 -4.53 17.24
C ALA A 330 6.92 -4.28 15.76
N GLY A 331 7.93 -4.03 14.94
CA GLY A 331 7.75 -3.92 13.49
C GLY A 331 7.20 -5.21 12.89
N ALA A 332 6.28 -5.07 11.92
CA ALA A 332 5.67 -6.18 11.23
C ALA A 332 6.39 -6.45 9.89
N ARG A 333 6.76 -7.71 9.66
CA ARG A 333 7.45 -8.11 8.44
C ARG A 333 6.48 -8.24 7.27
N PHE A 334 6.79 -7.56 6.17
CA PHE A 334 6.05 -7.71 4.92
C PHE A 334 6.27 -9.11 4.34
N ASP A 335 5.19 -9.77 3.94
CA ASP A 335 5.23 -11.09 3.31
C ASP A 335 4.59 -11.03 1.91
N PRO A 336 5.39 -11.12 0.81
CA PRO A 336 4.88 -11.08 -0.56
C PRO A 336 3.95 -12.26 -0.92
N GLU A 337 4.14 -13.43 -0.32
CA GLU A 337 3.28 -14.57 -0.59
C GLU A 337 1.95 -14.45 0.16
N LYS A 338 1.97 -13.88 1.35
CA LYS A 338 0.75 -13.65 2.13
C LYS A 338 -0.19 -12.66 1.44
N ILE A 339 0.32 -11.57 0.85
CA ILE A 339 -0.55 -10.62 0.11
C ILE A 339 -1.15 -11.27 -1.16
N LYS A 340 -0.44 -12.17 -1.85
CA LYS A 340 -1.00 -12.94 -2.96
C LYS A 340 -2.12 -13.87 -2.47
N TRP A 341 -1.93 -14.51 -1.31
CA TRP A 341 -2.97 -15.32 -0.69
C TRP A 341 -4.22 -14.49 -0.38
N PHE A 342 -4.07 -13.26 0.17
CA PHE A 342 -5.19 -12.35 0.36
C PHE A 342 -5.88 -12.04 -0.96
N ASN A 343 -5.13 -11.73 -2.01
CA ASN A 343 -5.72 -11.45 -3.32
C ASN A 343 -6.51 -12.63 -3.87
N HIS A 344 -5.98 -13.85 -3.75
CA HIS A 344 -6.71 -15.07 -4.10
C HIS A 344 -8.03 -15.20 -3.31
N GLN A 345 -8.02 -14.99 -1.99
CA GLN A 345 -9.23 -15.07 -1.16
C GLN A 345 -10.31 -14.05 -1.60
N TYR A 346 -9.89 -12.83 -1.92
CA TYR A 346 -10.82 -11.81 -2.42
C TYR A 346 -11.31 -12.09 -3.84
N LEU A 347 -10.46 -12.66 -4.70
CA LEU A 347 -10.89 -13.14 -6.02
C LEU A 347 -11.97 -14.21 -5.89
N GLN A 348 -11.82 -15.16 -4.94
CA GLN A 348 -12.83 -16.20 -4.71
C GLN A 348 -14.18 -15.61 -4.23
N LYS A 349 -14.18 -14.51 -3.49
CA LYS A 349 -15.41 -13.85 -3.01
C LYS A 349 -16.17 -13.08 -4.11
N LYS A 350 -15.50 -12.68 -5.20
CA LYS A 350 -16.17 -11.98 -6.31
C LYS A 350 -17.04 -12.95 -7.10
N SER A 351 -18.16 -12.46 -7.63
CA SER A 351 -19.03 -13.29 -8.48
C SER A 351 -18.35 -13.61 -9.82
N ASP A 352 -18.72 -14.73 -10.41
CA ASP A 352 -18.20 -15.15 -11.72
C ASP A 352 -18.56 -14.11 -12.80
N ALA A 353 -19.73 -13.49 -12.71
CA ALA A 353 -20.17 -12.42 -13.60
C ALA A 353 -19.26 -11.18 -13.52
N GLU A 354 -18.89 -10.71 -12.30
CA GLU A 354 -17.96 -9.58 -12.12
C GLU A 354 -16.58 -9.89 -12.71
N LEU A 355 -16.07 -11.09 -12.46
CA LEU A 355 -14.78 -11.53 -12.96
C LEU A 355 -14.81 -11.73 -14.48
N ALA A 356 -15.94 -12.20 -15.04
CA ALA A 356 -16.14 -12.34 -16.48
C ALA A 356 -16.09 -10.98 -17.19
N VAL A 357 -16.66 -9.93 -16.61
CA VAL A 357 -16.56 -8.56 -17.17
C VAL A 357 -15.11 -8.07 -17.23
N ALA A 358 -14.32 -8.37 -16.20
CA ALA A 358 -12.90 -8.02 -16.18
C ALA A 358 -12.11 -8.82 -17.21
N PHE A 359 -12.34 -10.14 -17.29
CA PHE A 359 -11.68 -11.02 -18.26
C PHE A 359 -12.08 -10.74 -19.71
N GLN A 360 -13.35 -10.36 -19.96
CA GLN A 360 -13.83 -9.96 -21.28
C GLN A 360 -13.00 -8.83 -21.91
N LYS A 361 -12.53 -7.87 -21.08
CA LYS A 361 -11.66 -6.78 -21.56
C LYS A 361 -10.32 -7.30 -22.07
N GLU A 362 -9.77 -8.31 -21.40
CA GLU A 362 -8.53 -8.95 -21.83
C GLU A 362 -8.72 -9.74 -23.12
N LEU A 363 -9.84 -10.46 -23.27
CA LEU A 363 -10.17 -11.19 -24.48
C LEU A 363 -10.33 -10.25 -25.69
N ILE A 364 -11.02 -9.12 -25.52
CA ILE A 364 -11.18 -8.08 -26.55
C ILE A 364 -9.81 -7.52 -26.95
N ALA A 365 -8.90 -7.27 -26.00
CA ALA A 365 -7.55 -6.80 -26.29
C ALA A 365 -6.69 -7.83 -27.06
N LYS A 366 -7.14 -9.09 -27.15
CA LYS A 366 -6.53 -10.18 -27.93
C LYS A 366 -7.32 -10.49 -29.21
N ASP A 367 -8.25 -9.62 -29.60
CA ASP A 367 -9.14 -9.80 -30.75
C ASP A 367 -10.04 -11.07 -30.68
N ILE A 368 -10.40 -11.46 -29.45
CA ILE A 368 -11.26 -12.63 -29.19
C ILE A 368 -12.66 -12.15 -28.81
N GLU A 369 -13.62 -12.36 -29.68
CA GLU A 369 -15.04 -12.06 -29.47
C GLU A 369 -15.77 -13.32 -28.96
N VAL A 370 -16.29 -13.29 -27.75
CA VAL A 370 -17.00 -14.39 -27.10
C VAL A 370 -18.20 -13.87 -26.31
N ALA A 371 -19.32 -14.60 -26.34
CA ALA A 371 -20.51 -14.25 -25.57
C ALA A 371 -20.19 -14.23 -24.06
N SER A 372 -20.68 -13.20 -23.37
CA SER A 372 -20.41 -13.00 -21.93
C SER A 372 -20.84 -14.22 -21.08
N THR A 373 -21.93 -14.89 -21.44
CA THR A 373 -22.39 -16.11 -20.77
C THR A 373 -21.40 -17.27 -20.87
N LYS A 374 -20.69 -17.37 -22.00
CA LYS A 374 -19.62 -18.38 -22.17
C LYS A 374 -18.39 -18.01 -21.34
N VAL A 375 -18.03 -16.71 -21.31
CA VAL A 375 -16.90 -16.23 -20.48
C VAL A 375 -17.18 -16.50 -19.00
N GLU A 376 -18.40 -16.25 -18.51
CA GLU A 376 -18.81 -16.51 -17.13
C GLU A 376 -18.69 -17.99 -16.77
N LYS A 377 -19.15 -18.90 -17.63
CA LYS A 377 -18.97 -20.34 -17.46
C LYS A 377 -17.50 -20.75 -17.43
N ILE A 378 -16.67 -20.17 -18.29
CA ILE A 378 -15.22 -20.44 -18.29
C ILE A 378 -14.61 -19.97 -16.95
N VAL A 379 -14.93 -18.75 -16.49
CA VAL A 379 -14.45 -18.21 -15.23
C VAL A 379 -14.82 -19.13 -14.07
N SER A 380 -16.05 -19.63 -13.98
CA SER A 380 -16.47 -20.54 -12.92
C SER A 380 -15.64 -21.84 -12.86
N LEU A 381 -15.10 -22.29 -13.98
CA LEU A 381 -14.27 -23.51 -14.06
C LEU A 381 -12.79 -23.30 -13.70
N ILE A 382 -12.29 -22.06 -13.77
CA ILE A 382 -10.85 -21.77 -13.59
C ILE A 382 -10.54 -20.92 -12.37
N LYS A 383 -11.54 -20.21 -11.83
CA LYS A 383 -11.43 -19.22 -10.74
C LYS A 383 -10.66 -19.76 -9.53
N GLU A 384 -10.92 -20.99 -9.09
CA GLU A 384 -10.26 -21.59 -7.94
C GLU A 384 -8.73 -21.69 -8.05
N ARG A 385 -8.20 -21.65 -9.27
CA ARG A 385 -6.77 -21.80 -9.56
C ARG A 385 -6.07 -20.47 -9.79
N ALA A 386 -6.82 -19.39 -9.85
CA ALA A 386 -6.31 -18.05 -10.15
C ALA A 386 -6.03 -17.25 -8.88
N THR A 387 -4.97 -16.48 -8.91
CA THR A 387 -4.65 -15.46 -7.90
C THR A 387 -5.01 -14.07 -8.41
N PHE A 388 -4.89 -13.85 -9.72
CA PHE A 388 -5.20 -12.59 -10.41
C PHE A 388 -6.14 -12.86 -11.59
N VAL A 389 -6.87 -11.83 -12.00
CA VAL A 389 -7.68 -11.92 -13.25
C VAL A 389 -6.79 -12.22 -14.45
N ALA A 390 -5.57 -11.68 -14.48
CA ALA A 390 -4.59 -11.94 -15.54
C ALA A 390 -4.21 -13.43 -15.69
N ASP A 391 -4.37 -14.25 -14.62
CA ASP A 391 -4.12 -15.68 -14.70
C ASP A 391 -5.16 -16.41 -15.56
N PHE A 392 -6.34 -15.81 -15.77
CA PHE A 392 -7.45 -16.45 -16.48
C PHE A 392 -7.08 -16.80 -17.91
N TRP A 393 -6.30 -15.98 -18.60
CA TRP A 393 -5.87 -16.29 -19.95
C TRP A 393 -5.08 -17.61 -20.02
N GLU A 394 -4.04 -17.74 -19.22
CA GLU A 394 -3.22 -18.95 -19.22
C GLU A 394 -3.99 -20.20 -18.75
N LEU A 395 -4.93 -20.00 -17.82
CA LEU A 395 -5.77 -21.09 -17.30
C LEU A 395 -6.90 -21.50 -18.27
N SER A 396 -7.22 -20.70 -19.29
CA SER A 396 -8.39 -20.89 -20.15
C SER A 396 -8.13 -20.76 -21.65
N LYS A 397 -6.92 -20.43 -22.09
CA LYS A 397 -6.63 -20.20 -23.52
C LYS A 397 -7.03 -21.35 -24.45
N PHE A 398 -7.04 -22.59 -23.95
CA PHE A 398 -7.48 -23.76 -24.71
C PHE A 398 -9.00 -23.76 -25.03
N PHE A 399 -9.81 -22.94 -24.38
CA PHE A 399 -11.22 -22.75 -24.77
C PHE A 399 -11.35 -21.89 -26.05
N PHE A 400 -10.34 -21.11 -26.39
CA PHE A 400 -10.34 -20.16 -27.50
C PHE A 400 -9.43 -20.61 -28.65
N GLU A 401 -8.29 -21.25 -28.32
CA GLU A 401 -7.30 -21.71 -29.27
C GLU A 401 -7.02 -23.20 -29.11
N ALA A 402 -6.89 -23.91 -30.21
CA ALA A 402 -6.42 -25.31 -30.19
C ALA A 402 -4.95 -25.38 -29.79
N PRO A 403 -4.53 -26.44 -29.09
CA PRO A 403 -3.14 -26.60 -28.71
C PRO A 403 -2.25 -26.75 -29.96
N LYS A 404 -1.19 -25.93 -30.02
CA LYS A 404 -0.17 -25.96 -31.08
C LYS A 404 0.97 -26.94 -30.78
N LYS A 405 1.07 -27.37 -29.50
CA LYS A 405 2.08 -28.31 -29.00
C LYS A 405 1.44 -29.20 -27.94
N TYR A 406 1.99 -30.37 -27.74
CA TYR A 406 1.58 -31.32 -26.72
C TYR A 406 2.74 -31.59 -25.75
N ASP A 407 2.44 -31.71 -24.46
CA ASP A 407 3.44 -32.05 -23.43
C ASP A 407 4.09 -33.39 -23.73
N GLU A 408 5.36 -33.41 -24.11
CA GLU A 408 6.09 -34.60 -24.50
C GLU A 408 6.14 -35.68 -23.42
N LYS A 409 6.21 -35.30 -22.14
CA LYS A 409 6.21 -36.24 -21.02
C LYS A 409 4.83 -36.87 -20.85
N ALA A 410 3.78 -36.05 -21.02
CA ALA A 410 2.41 -36.55 -21.00
C ALA A 410 2.14 -37.48 -22.18
N VAL A 411 2.59 -37.14 -23.38
CA VAL A 411 2.49 -38.02 -24.57
C VAL A 411 3.19 -39.35 -24.30
N LYS A 412 4.43 -39.39 -23.92
CA LYS A 412 5.18 -40.64 -23.60
C LYS A 412 4.51 -41.49 -22.55
N LYS A 413 3.89 -40.88 -21.57
CA LYS A 413 3.22 -41.59 -20.45
C LYS A 413 1.85 -42.10 -20.83
N GLN A 414 1.04 -41.33 -21.56
CA GLN A 414 -0.37 -41.59 -21.76
C GLN A 414 -0.72 -42.12 -23.15
N TRP A 415 0.12 -41.88 -24.17
CA TRP A 415 -0.12 -42.36 -25.51
C TRP A 415 0.52 -43.72 -25.75
N LYS A 416 -0.32 -44.76 -25.72
CA LYS A 416 0.07 -46.18 -25.88
C LYS A 416 -0.31 -46.68 -27.26
N GLU A 417 0.12 -47.89 -27.64
CA GLU A 417 -0.13 -48.50 -28.92
C GLU A 417 -1.63 -48.56 -29.29
N ASN A 418 -2.50 -48.83 -28.31
CA ASN A 418 -3.96 -48.88 -28.50
C ASN A 418 -4.66 -47.53 -28.38
N THR A 419 -3.97 -46.45 -27.95
CA THR A 419 -4.61 -45.15 -27.75
C THR A 419 -5.21 -44.57 -29.02
N PRO A 420 -4.57 -44.63 -30.21
CA PRO A 420 -5.18 -44.11 -31.42
C PRO A 420 -6.54 -44.79 -31.75
N THR A 421 -6.68 -46.09 -31.49
CA THR A 421 -7.93 -46.80 -31.68
C THR A 421 -9.02 -46.34 -30.72
N ILE A 422 -8.68 -46.19 -29.44
CA ILE A 422 -9.56 -45.66 -28.42
C ILE A 422 -10.06 -44.26 -28.78
N VAL A 423 -9.18 -43.36 -29.21
CA VAL A 423 -9.54 -42.00 -29.58
C VAL A 423 -10.48 -41.98 -30.81
N ARG A 424 -10.29 -42.85 -31.81
CA ARG A 424 -11.21 -42.96 -32.98
C ARG A 424 -12.59 -43.45 -32.51
N GLU A 425 -12.67 -44.48 -31.68
CA GLU A 425 -13.95 -44.97 -31.17
C GLU A 425 -14.65 -43.88 -30.32
N VAL A 426 -13.91 -43.10 -29.53
CA VAL A 426 -14.48 -41.96 -28.77
C VAL A 426 -14.99 -40.88 -29.69
N ILE A 427 -14.32 -40.60 -30.83
CA ILE A 427 -14.81 -39.68 -31.86
C ILE A 427 -16.21 -40.13 -32.34
N GLU A 428 -16.39 -41.43 -32.64
CA GLU A 428 -17.69 -41.97 -33.09
C GLU A 428 -18.76 -41.82 -31.99
N VAL A 429 -18.42 -42.06 -30.72
CA VAL A 429 -19.32 -41.86 -29.56
C VAL A 429 -19.77 -40.39 -29.50
N LEU A 430 -18.85 -39.46 -29.52
CA LEU A 430 -19.17 -38.04 -29.47
C LEU A 430 -19.94 -37.53 -30.67
N GLN A 431 -19.67 -38.08 -31.88
CA GLN A 431 -20.42 -37.75 -33.09
C GLN A 431 -21.90 -38.20 -32.95
N ASN A 432 -22.18 -39.33 -32.34
CA ASN A 432 -23.50 -39.88 -32.21
C ASN A 432 -24.29 -39.37 -30.98
N THR A 433 -23.64 -38.61 -30.07
CA THR A 433 -24.31 -37.99 -28.94
C THR A 433 -25.18 -36.84 -29.39
N LEU A 434 -26.51 -36.92 -29.16
CA LEU A 434 -27.48 -35.92 -29.60
C LEU A 434 -27.40 -34.63 -28.76
N ASP A 435 -27.47 -34.82 -27.43
CA ASP A 435 -27.39 -33.70 -26.46
C ASP A 435 -25.93 -33.42 -26.15
N PHE A 436 -25.36 -32.38 -26.77
CA PHE A 436 -23.94 -32.05 -26.64
C PHE A 436 -23.67 -31.18 -25.39
N ASN A 437 -24.03 -31.69 -24.20
CA ASN A 437 -23.75 -31.10 -22.90
C ASN A 437 -22.84 -32.02 -22.05
N SER A 438 -22.18 -31.46 -21.05
CA SER A 438 -21.17 -32.14 -20.22
C SER A 438 -21.70 -33.46 -19.63
N VAL A 439 -22.93 -33.48 -19.12
CA VAL A 439 -23.52 -34.66 -18.48
C VAL A 439 -23.77 -35.79 -19.49
N ALA A 440 -24.43 -35.51 -20.61
CA ALA A 440 -24.73 -36.51 -21.64
C ALA A 440 -23.45 -37.03 -22.32
N LEU A 441 -22.47 -36.21 -22.52
CA LEU A 441 -21.16 -36.58 -23.06
C LEU A 441 -20.38 -37.48 -22.11
N GLU A 442 -20.40 -37.16 -20.81
CA GLU A 442 -19.78 -38.00 -19.79
C GLU A 442 -20.43 -39.39 -19.73
N GLU A 443 -21.78 -39.46 -19.72
CA GLU A 443 -22.53 -40.70 -19.72
C GLU A 443 -22.22 -41.55 -20.96
N ALA A 444 -22.23 -40.96 -22.15
CA ALA A 444 -21.93 -41.66 -23.39
C ALA A 444 -20.53 -42.28 -23.40
N VAL A 445 -19.51 -41.51 -22.96
CA VAL A 445 -18.15 -42.03 -22.90
C VAL A 445 -17.95 -43.05 -21.78
N LYS A 446 -18.61 -42.92 -20.63
CA LYS A 446 -18.60 -43.93 -19.58
C LYS A 446 -19.21 -45.26 -20.05
N ASN A 447 -20.37 -45.23 -20.71
CA ASN A 447 -21.02 -46.42 -21.29
C ASN A 447 -20.11 -47.10 -22.32
N TYR A 448 -19.42 -46.33 -23.14
CA TYR A 448 -18.39 -46.85 -24.06
C TYR A 448 -17.26 -47.54 -23.29
N MET A 449 -16.73 -46.91 -22.24
CA MET A 449 -15.63 -47.47 -21.43
C MET A 449 -16.05 -48.80 -20.78
N GLU A 450 -17.25 -48.87 -20.21
CA GLU A 450 -17.79 -50.07 -19.59
C GLU A 450 -17.95 -51.18 -20.62
N THR A 451 -18.53 -50.89 -21.78
CA THR A 451 -18.75 -51.87 -22.88
C THR A 451 -17.42 -52.43 -23.37
N LYS A 452 -16.38 -51.61 -23.45
CA LYS A 452 -15.04 -52.02 -23.91
C LYS A 452 -14.11 -52.49 -22.79
N GLN A 453 -14.57 -52.47 -21.54
CA GLN A 453 -13.78 -52.81 -20.33
C GLN A 453 -12.48 -51.97 -20.24
N LEU A 454 -12.58 -50.67 -20.59
CA LEU A 454 -11.46 -49.70 -20.54
C LEU A 454 -11.40 -48.99 -19.22
N GLY A 455 -10.22 -48.88 -18.65
CA GLY A 455 -9.97 -48.07 -17.46
C GLY A 455 -9.95 -46.58 -17.75
N PHE A 456 -10.31 -45.77 -16.75
CA PHE A 456 -10.30 -44.28 -16.81
C PHE A 456 -8.97 -43.70 -17.35
N GLY A 457 -7.83 -44.26 -16.89
CA GLY A 457 -6.49 -43.81 -17.32
C GLY A 457 -6.17 -44.07 -18.80
N GLN A 458 -6.94 -44.92 -19.48
CA GLN A 458 -6.75 -45.23 -20.91
C GLN A 458 -7.51 -44.27 -21.83
N VAL A 459 -8.59 -43.63 -21.32
CA VAL A 459 -9.47 -42.76 -22.13
C VAL A 459 -9.33 -41.29 -21.77
N MET A 460 -9.44 -40.92 -20.50
CA MET A 460 -9.54 -39.50 -20.12
C MET A 460 -8.26 -38.72 -20.29
N PRO A 461 -7.05 -39.21 -19.93
CA PRO A 461 -5.81 -38.48 -20.16
C PRO A 461 -5.50 -38.19 -21.65
N PRO A 462 -5.64 -39.16 -22.58
CA PRO A 462 -5.54 -38.90 -24.02
C PRO A 462 -6.51 -37.84 -24.54
N LEU A 463 -7.79 -37.88 -24.11
CA LEU A 463 -8.78 -36.86 -24.49
C LEU A 463 -8.35 -35.50 -24.01
N ARG A 464 -7.97 -35.36 -22.74
CA ARG A 464 -7.51 -34.10 -22.19
C ARG A 464 -6.28 -33.59 -22.95
N LEU A 465 -5.33 -34.46 -23.25
CA LEU A 465 -4.14 -34.11 -24.00
C LEU A 465 -4.48 -33.56 -25.39
N ALA A 466 -5.44 -34.19 -26.08
CA ALA A 466 -5.91 -33.73 -27.40
C ALA A 466 -6.56 -32.33 -27.35
N LEU A 467 -7.36 -32.08 -26.31
CA LEU A 467 -8.16 -30.85 -26.19
C LEU A 467 -7.36 -29.66 -25.64
N VAL A 468 -6.43 -29.91 -24.71
CA VAL A 468 -5.73 -28.89 -23.93
C VAL A 468 -4.24 -28.80 -24.28
N GLY A 469 -3.63 -29.89 -24.76
CA GLY A 469 -2.18 -29.99 -24.98
C GLY A 469 -1.40 -30.47 -23.74
N GLU A 470 -2.03 -30.52 -22.58
CA GLU A 470 -1.44 -30.94 -21.30
C GLU A 470 -2.47 -31.70 -20.44
N LEU A 471 -2.02 -32.24 -19.28
CA LEU A 471 -2.90 -33.03 -18.40
C LEU A 471 -3.60 -32.19 -17.32
N LYS A 472 -3.42 -30.88 -17.31
CA LYS A 472 -4.05 -29.95 -16.38
C LYS A 472 -5.28 -29.30 -16.99
N GLY A 473 -6.22 -28.85 -16.17
CA GLY A 473 -7.41 -28.12 -16.63
C GLY A 473 -8.67 -28.55 -15.89
N PRO A 474 -9.83 -27.93 -16.21
CA PRO A 474 -11.15 -28.28 -15.71
C PRO A 474 -11.58 -29.69 -16.10
N HIS A 475 -12.80 -30.06 -15.73
CA HIS A 475 -13.38 -31.35 -16.13
C HIS A 475 -13.44 -31.46 -17.67
N VAL A 476 -13.07 -32.62 -18.23
CA VAL A 476 -12.89 -32.78 -19.69
C VAL A 476 -14.18 -32.55 -20.44
N PHE A 477 -15.31 -32.99 -19.92
CA PHE A 477 -16.60 -32.86 -20.61
C PHE A 477 -17.12 -31.41 -20.56
N ASP A 478 -16.79 -30.62 -19.53
CA ASP A 478 -17.06 -29.19 -19.53
C ASP A 478 -16.24 -28.46 -20.61
N ILE A 479 -14.99 -28.90 -20.82
CA ILE A 479 -14.17 -28.37 -21.92
C ILE A 479 -14.82 -28.71 -23.26
N ILE A 480 -15.25 -29.97 -23.48
CA ILE A 480 -15.89 -30.45 -24.73
C ILE A 480 -17.17 -29.66 -25.00
N GLU A 481 -18.04 -29.48 -23.99
CA GLU A 481 -19.27 -28.69 -24.14
C GLU A 481 -18.96 -27.25 -24.60
N LEU A 482 -17.99 -26.59 -23.93
CA LEU A 482 -17.70 -25.18 -24.16
C LEU A 482 -16.96 -24.90 -25.46
N ILE A 483 -16.09 -25.79 -25.93
CA ILE A 483 -15.46 -25.61 -27.26
C ILE A 483 -16.39 -26.05 -28.40
N GLY A 484 -17.36 -26.88 -28.12
CA GLY A 484 -18.37 -27.35 -29.06
C GLY A 484 -17.95 -28.57 -29.88
N LYS A 485 -18.93 -29.20 -30.53
CA LYS A 485 -18.79 -30.49 -31.21
C LYS A 485 -17.75 -30.45 -32.35
N GLU A 486 -17.85 -29.50 -33.22
CA GLU A 486 -16.98 -29.41 -34.41
C GLU A 486 -15.50 -29.25 -34.00
N GLU A 487 -15.21 -28.32 -33.12
CA GLU A 487 -13.84 -28.05 -32.62
C GLU A 487 -13.28 -29.23 -31.81
N THR A 488 -14.11 -29.89 -31.01
CA THR A 488 -13.73 -31.11 -30.28
C THR A 488 -13.24 -32.19 -31.22
N LEU A 489 -14.07 -32.52 -32.24
CA LEU A 489 -13.73 -33.58 -33.21
C LEU A 489 -12.47 -33.21 -34.00
N ARG A 490 -12.34 -31.98 -34.42
CA ARG A 490 -11.16 -31.48 -35.14
C ARG A 490 -9.87 -31.65 -34.31
N ARG A 491 -9.91 -31.36 -33.02
CA ARG A 491 -8.72 -31.52 -32.10
C ARG A 491 -8.36 -32.99 -31.91
N LEU A 492 -9.36 -33.86 -31.74
CA LEU A 492 -9.14 -35.30 -31.62
C LEU A 492 -8.53 -35.90 -32.90
N GLU A 493 -8.97 -35.48 -34.08
CA GLU A 493 -8.38 -35.89 -35.37
C GLU A 493 -6.94 -35.32 -35.53
N THR A 494 -6.73 -34.08 -35.11
CA THR A 494 -5.42 -33.43 -35.18
C THR A 494 -4.35 -34.19 -34.38
N ILE A 495 -4.63 -34.60 -33.14
CA ILE A 495 -3.64 -35.32 -32.33
C ILE A 495 -3.32 -36.70 -32.93
N LEU A 496 -4.30 -37.40 -33.53
CA LEU A 496 -4.09 -38.66 -34.25
C LEU A 496 -3.10 -38.53 -35.42
N SER A 497 -3.07 -37.37 -36.05
CA SER A 497 -2.15 -37.06 -37.15
C SER A 497 -0.79 -36.61 -36.66
N PHE A 498 -0.76 -35.96 -35.49
CA PHE A 498 0.45 -35.34 -34.89
C PHE A 498 1.35 -36.37 -34.22
N ILE A 499 0.76 -37.33 -33.51
CA ILE A 499 1.50 -38.41 -32.79
C ILE A 499 1.44 -39.67 -33.67
N LYS A 500 2.49 -39.89 -34.41
CA LYS A 500 2.68 -41.12 -35.24
C LYS A 500 3.33 -42.24 -34.45
#